data_7e9edb5759c31cd0579286ba8db80953
#
_entry.id   7e9edb5759c31cd0579286ba8db80953
#
_cell.length_a   1.000
_cell.length_b   1.000
_cell.length_c   1.000
_cell.angle_alpha   90.00
_cell.angle_beta   90.00
_cell.angle_gamma   90.00
#
_symmetry.space_group_name_H-M   'P 1'
#
loop_
_entity.id
_entity.type
_entity.pdbx_description
1 polymer ?
#
loop_
_entity_poly.entity_id
_entity_poly.type
_entity_poly.pdbx_seq_one_letter_code
_entity_poly.pdbx_strand_id
1 'polypeptide(L)'
;MIRHILKIIWNERRSNLWILLEYTLVFSVLWFCCDYCSAILRTYKSDPGIDIRDTYRIEMGYRIIKNTDEPEPEYDRFALTMTFLERVKRHPDVAYVALGRYAIPYSGSVATSGWMLNDEKGTLSDSAEVGFRERLVTPDFFRVFNIPIRSGRMFRWP
;
A
#
# COMPACT_ATOMS: atom_id res chain seq x y z
N MET A 1 55.41 9.67 -17.00
CA MET A 1 54.63 8.43 -17.05
C MET A 1 53.14 8.67 -17.35
N ILE A 2 52.44 9.49 -16.61
CA ILE A 2 50.97 9.72 -16.80
C ILE A 2 50.60 10.21 -18.22
N ARG A 3 51.36 11.17 -18.75
CA ARG A 3 51.14 11.67 -20.12
C ARG A 3 51.28 10.60 -21.21
N HIS A 4 52.13 9.62 -21.01
CA HIS A 4 52.31 8.51 -21.96
C HIS A 4 51.10 7.55 -21.91
N ILE A 5 50.63 7.24 -20.70
CA ILE A 5 49.44 6.41 -20.49
C ILE A 5 48.20 7.07 -21.11
N LEU A 6 48.02 8.36 -20.88
CA LEU A 6 46.87 9.10 -21.49
C LEU A 6 46.93 9.12 -23.02
N LYS A 7 48.13 9.18 -23.60
CA LYS A 7 48.31 9.14 -25.08
C LYS A 7 47.96 7.77 -25.65
N ILE A 8 48.31 6.67 -24.96
CA ILE A 8 47.94 5.30 -25.34
C ILE A 8 46.42 5.13 -25.26
N ILE A 9 45.80 5.54 -24.14
CA ILE A 9 44.35 5.49 -23.95
C ILE A 9 43.63 6.24 -25.07
N TRP A 10 44.11 7.42 -25.45
CA TRP A 10 43.53 8.21 -26.50
C TRP A 10 43.69 7.60 -27.91
N ASN A 11 44.81 6.94 -28.17
CA ASN A 11 45.07 6.28 -29.44
C ASN A 11 44.14 5.05 -29.65
N GLU A 12 43.85 4.32 -28.57
CA GLU A 12 42.96 3.15 -28.55
C GLU A 12 41.54 3.49 -28.14
N ARG A 13 41.11 4.73 -28.34
CA ARG A 13 39.82 5.25 -27.86
C ARG A 13 38.60 4.42 -28.22
N ARG A 14 38.60 3.74 -29.39
CA ARG A 14 37.47 2.90 -29.83
C ARG A 14 37.30 1.67 -28.94
N SER A 15 38.39 0.97 -28.64
CA SER A 15 38.40 -0.20 -27.78
C SER A 15 38.10 0.20 -26.32
N ASN A 16 38.76 1.26 -25.87
CA ASN A 16 38.58 1.76 -24.50
C ASN A 16 37.16 2.32 -24.25
N LEU A 17 36.53 2.93 -25.30
CA LEU A 17 35.16 3.42 -25.19
C LEU A 17 34.16 2.27 -25.00
N TRP A 18 34.38 1.14 -25.69
CA TRP A 18 33.56 -0.04 -25.55
C TRP A 18 33.64 -0.62 -24.15
N ILE A 19 34.83 -0.77 -23.61
CA ILE A 19 35.07 -1.25 -22.24
C ILE A 19 34.44 -0.30 -21.21
N LEU A 20 34.60 1.02 -21.43
CA LEU A 20 34.00 2.02 -20.55
C LEU A 20 32.46 1.93 -20.54
N LEU A 21 31.87 1.71 -21.73
CA LEU A 21 30.41 1.54 -21.84
C LEU A 21 29.94 0.28 -21.11
N GLU A 22 30.67 -0.82 -21.27
CA GLU A 22 30.38 -2.08 -20.58
C GLU A 22 30.43 -1.91 -19.05
N TYR A 23 31.52 -1.32 -18.53
CA TYR A 23 31.63 -1.06 -17.09
C TYR A 23 30.57 -0.10 -16.58
N THR A 24 30.22 0.93 -17.36
CA THR A 24 29.15 1.87 -16.99
C THR A 24 27.80 1.16 -16.88
N LEU A 25 27.51 0.26 -17.82
CA LEU A 25 26.29 -0.53 -17.81
C LEU A 25 26.24 -1.46 -16.60
N VAL A 26 27.30 -2.22 -16.36
CA VAL A 26 27.41 -3.13 -15.20
C VAL A 26 27.27 -2.35 -13.90
N PHE A 27 27.98 -1.22 -13.77
CA PHE A 27 27.89 -0.38 -12.58
C PHE A 27 26.48 0.18 -12.36
N SER A 28 25.81 0.61 -13.42
CA SER A 28 24.42 1.13 -13.34
C SER A 28 23.46 0.05 -12.85
N VAL A 29 23.59 -1.17 -13.36
CA VAL A 29 22.76 -2.31 -12.91
C VAL A 29 23.04 -2.64 -11.45
N LEU A 30 24.33 -2.73 -11.05
CA LEU A 30 24.70 -2.99 -9.66
C LEU A 30 24.19 -1.91 -8.73
N TRP A 31 24.33 -0.64 -9.12
CA TRP A 31 23.81 0.48 -8.35
C TRP A 31 22.32 0.37 -8.13
N PHE A 32 21.54 0.11 -9.19
CA PHE A 32 20.10 -0.08 -9.10
C PHE A 32 19.73 -1.24 -8.16
N CYS A 33 20.42 -2.38 -8.27
CA CYS A 33 20.20 -3.52 -7.39
C CYS A 33 20.49 -3.17 -5.92
N CYS A 34 21.60 -2.48 -5.65
CA CYS A 34 21.96 -2.07 -4.30
C CYS A 34 20.96 -1.07 -3.70
N ASP A 35 20.52 -0.09 -4.49
CA ASP A 35 19.51 0.89 -4.05
C ASP A 35 18.17 0.20 -3.74
N TYR A 36 17.72 -0.68 -4.63
CA TYR A 36 16.49 -1.46 -4.43
C TYR A 36 16.57 -2.35 -3.19
N CYS A 37 17.66 -3.09 -3.01
CA CYS A 37 17.87 -3.89 -1.81
C CYS A 37 17.89 -3.04 -0.54
N SER A 38 18.54 -1.88 -0.58
CA SER A 38 18.58 -0.94 0.53
C SER A 38 17.19 -0.40 0.89
N ALA A 39 16.39 -0.08 -0.12
CA ALA A 39 15.01 0.37 0.08
C ALA A 39 14.15 -0.71 0.74
N ILE A 40 14.24 -1.95 0.26
CA ILE A 40 13.54 -3.10 0.86
C ILE A 40 13.97 -3.31 2.31
N LEU A 41 15.28 -3.32 2.57
CA LEU A 41 15.80 -3.52 3.93
C LEU A 41 15.39 -2.40 4.89
N ARG A 42 15.35 -1.15 4.44
CA ARG A 42 14.85 -0.02 5.23
C ARG A 42 13.36 -0.19 5.54
N THR A 43 12.56 -0.54 4.53
CA THR A 43 11.12 -0.77 4.71
C THR A 43 10.86 -1.94 5.66
N TYR A 44 11.62 -3.03 5.53
CA TYR A 44 11.47 -4.21 6.39
C TYR A 44 11.86 -3.93 7.85
N LYS A 45 12.90 -3.10 8.06
CA LYS A 45 13.36 -2.72 9.41
C LYS A 45 12.60 -1.54 10.01
N SER A 46 11.80 -0.82 9.22
CA SER A 46 11.00 0.29 9.75
C SER A 46 9.89 -0.24 10.66
N ASP A 47 9.70 0.43 11.78
CA ASP A 47 8.57 0.16 12.65
C ASP A 47 7.27 0.48 11.89
N PRO A 48 6.35 -0.47 11.72
CA PRO A 48 5.07 -0.22 11.05
C PRO A 48 4.17 0.78 11.80
N GLY A 49 4.53 1.17 13.02
CA GLY A 49 3.76 2.09 13.85
C GLY A 49 2.43 1.51 14.36
N ILE A 50 2.26 0.21 14.22
CA ILE A 50 1.05 -0.53 14.60
C ILE A 50 1.46 -1.87 15.21
N ASP A 51 0.70 -2.34 16.19
CA ASP A 51 0.90 -3.67 16.77
C ASP A 51 0.13 -4.71 15.96
N ILE A 52 0.87 -5.65 15.36
CA ILE A 52 0.31 -6.75 14.56
C ILE A 52 0.43 -8.12 15.25
N ARG A 53 0.92 -8.15 16.49
CA ARG A 53 1.05 -9.40 17.25
C ARG A 53 -0.34 -9.96 17.52
N ASP A 54 -0.47 -11.27 17.43
CA ASP A 54 -1.71 -11.99 17.65
C ASP A 54 -2.89 -11.51 16.78
N THR A 55 -2.58 -10.88 15.64
CA THR A 55 -3.56 -10.38 14.70
C THR A 55 -3.64 -11.28 13.48
N TYR A 56 -4.84 -11.73 13.16
CA TYR A 56 -5.12 -12.60 12.01
C TYR A 56 -5.91 -11.85 10.96
N ARG A 57 -5.49 -12.00 9.71
CA ARG A 57 -6.21 -11.48 8.55
C ARG A 57 -7.10 -12.57 7.95
N ILE A 58 -8.38 -12.29 7.85
CA ILE A 58 -9.36 -13.14 7.17
C ILE A 58 -9.76 -12.45 5.88
N GLU A 59 -9.53 -13.10 4.75
CA GLU A 59 -10.01 -12.63 3.45
C GLU A 59 -11.32 -13.32 3.13
N MET A 60 -12.35 -12.51 2.88
CA MET A 60 -13.65 -13.00 2.45
C MET A 60 -13.75 -12.92 0.93
N GLY A 61 -13.87 -14.08 0.30
CA GLY A 61 -14.19 -14.20 -1.12
C GLY A 61 -15.65 -14.59 -1.31
N TYR A 62 -16.36 -13.91 -2.19
CA TYR A 62 -17.67 -14.34 -2.62
C TYR A 62 -17.50 -15.27 -3.83
N ARG A 63 -17.93 -16.52 -3.70
CA ARG A 63 -17.97 -17.45 -4.81
C ARG A 63 -19.31 -17.28 -5.51
N ILE A 64 -19.30 -16.67 -6.67
CA ILE A 64 -20.46 -16.63 -7.55
C ILE A 64 -20.55 -18.02 -8.20
N ILE A 65 -21.52 -18.83 -7.78
CA ILE A 65 -21.82 -20.10 -8.42
C ILE A 65 -22.76 -19.78 -9.60
N LYS A 66 -22.18 -19.54 -10.76
CA LYS A 66 -22.96 -19.40 -12.01
C LYS A 66 -23.43 -20.79 -12.47
N ASN A 67 -24.53 -21.26 -11.97
CA ASN A 67 -25.08 -22.56 -12.39
C ASN A 67 -26.53 -22.52 -12.84
N THR A 68 -27.16 -21.36 -12.97
CA THR A 68 -28.54 -21.28 -13.42
C THR A 68 -28.78 -19.97 -14.16
N ASP A 69 -29.65 -20.03 -15.20
CA ASP A 69 -30.19 -18.87 -15.92
C ASP A 69 -31.15 -18.04 -15.05
N GLU A 70 -31.17 -18.26 -13.75
CA GLU A 70 -31.95 -17.50 -12.79
C GLU A 70 -31.24 -16.19 -12.45
N PRO A 71 -31.97 -15.07 -12.33
CA PRO A 71 -31.38 -13.80 -11.89
C PRO A 71 -30.73 -13.99 -10.51
N GLU A 72 -29.49 -13.59 -10.39
CA GLU A 72 -28.77 -13.64 -9.10
C GLU A 72 -29.60 -12.93 -8.02
N PRO A 73 -29.90 -13.59 -6.90
CA PRO A 73 -30.51 -12.89 -5.78
C PRO A 73 -29.59 -11.75 -5.35
N GLU A 74 -30.14 -10.56 -5.26
CA GLU A 74 -29.44 -9.37 -4.81
C GLU A 74 -29.08 -9.52 -3.32
N TYR A 75 -27.96 -10.16 -3.06
CA TYR A 75 -27.44 -10.27 -1.70
C TYR A 75 -26.88 -8.93 -1.26
N ASP A 76 -27.39 -8.41 -0.18
CA ASP A 76 -26.74 -7.29 0.51
C ASP A 76 -25.40 -7.78 1.10
N ARG A 77 -24.34 -7.60 0.31
CA ARG A 77 -22.97 -7.99 0.67
C ARG A 77 -22.50 -7.33 1.97
N PHE A 78 -23.01 -6.13 2.23
CA PHE A 78 -22.69 -5.41 3.44
C PHE A 78 -23.33 -6.10 4.65
N ALA A 79 -24.60 -6.43 4.60
CA ALA A 79 -25.31 -7.14 5.67
C ALA A 79 -24.68 -8.51 5.96
N LEU A 80 -24.30 -9.25 4.93
CA LEU A 80 -23.61 -10.53 5.09
C LEU A 80 -22.26 -10.35 5.79
N THR A 81 -21.48 -9.33 5.38
CA THR A 81 -20.19 -9.03 5.99
C THR A 81 -20.35 -8.64 7.45
N MET A 82 -21.33 -7.83 7.78
CA MET A 82 -21.61 -7.42 9.16
C MET A 82 -22.07 -8.61 10.02
N THR A 83 -22.90 -9.49 9.50
CA THR A 83 -23.32 -10.71 10.19
C THR A 83 -22.15 -11.64 10.48
N PHE A 84 -21.22 -11.79 9.54
CA PHE A 84 -19.99 -12.55 9.72
C PHE A 84 -19.12 -11.93 10.82
N LEU A 85 -18.93 -10.62 10.77
CA LEU A 85 -18.13 -9.87 11.74
C LEU A 85 -18.70 -10.05 13.18
N GLU A 86 -20.01 -9.97 13.34
CA GLU A 86 -20.68 -10.21 14.62
C GLU A 86 -20.50 -11.65 15.13
N ARG A 87 -20.55 -12.63 14.25
CA ARG A 87 -20.30 -14.03 14.61
C ARG A 87 -18.88 -14.26 15.11
N VAL A 88 -17.89 -13.71 14.39
CA VAL A 88 -16.49 -13.79 14.80
C VAL A 88 -16.26 -13.10 16.15
N LYS A 89 -16.88 -11.93 16.35
CA LYS A 89 -16.78 -11.17 17.62
C LYS A 89 -17.31 -11.93 18.83
N ARG A 90 -18.23 -12.86 18.63
CA ARG A 90 -18.80 -13.69 19.72
C ARG A 90 -17.89 -14.83 20.18
N HIS A 91 -16.83 -15.12 19.41
CA HIS A 91 -15.91 -16.19 19.79
C HIS A 91 -15.10 -15.80 21.04
N PRO A 92 -14.99 -16.68 22.07
CA PRO A 92 -14.36 -16.34 23.34
C PRO A 92 -12.88 -15.96 23.22
N ASP A 93 -12.17 -16.50 22.22
CA ASP A 93 -10.75 -16.25 22.02
C ASP A 93 -10.48 -14.98 21.15
N VAL A 94 -11.53 -14.27 20.74
CA VAL A 94 -11.42 -13.07 19.90
C VAL A 94 -11.66 -11.83 20.74
N ALA A 95 -10.62 -11.04 20.96
CA ALA A 95 -10.72 -9.80 21.72
C ALA A 95 -11.38 -8.68 20.92
N TYR A 96 -10.94 -8.46 19.68
CA TYR A 96 -11.46 -7.41 18.80
C TYR A 96 -11.52 -7.91 17.37
N VAL A 97 -12.48 -7.40 16.60
CA VAL A 97 -12.64 -7.66 15.17
C VAL A 97 -12.86 -6.35 14.46
N ALA A 98 -12.16 -6.15 13.37
CA ALA A 98 -12.30 -4.95 12.56
C ALA A 98 -12.39 -5.29 11.07
N LEU A 99 -13.13 -4.49 10.34
CA LEU A 99 -13.14 -4.50 8.89
C LEU A 99 -12.24 -3.39 8.40
N GLY A 100 -11.41 -3.71 7.40
CA GLY A 100 -10.55 -2.73 6.76
C GLY A 100 -10.50 -2.96 5.27
N ARG A 101 -10.79 -1.90 4.49
CA ARG A 101 -10.58 -1.88 3.05
C ARG A 101 -9.51 -0.84 2.75
N TYR A 102 -8.49 -1.20 2.00
CA TYR A 102 -7.31 -0.35 1.70
C TYR A 102 -6.52 0.11 2.94
N ALA A 103 -6.80 -0.44 4.11
CA ALA A 103 -6.19 -0.04 5.37
C ALA A 103 -5.30 -1.14 5.98
N ILE A 104 -5.41 -2.37 5.47
CA ILE A 104 -4.70 -3.51 6.03
C ILE A 104 -3.21 -3.38 5.72
N PRO A 105 -2.33 -3.48 6.73
CA PRO A 105 -0.89 -3.44 6.53
C PRO A 105 -0.43 -4.49 5.52
N TYR A 106 0.55 -4.14 4.69
CA TYR A 106 1.16 -5.02 3.69
C TYR A 106 0.19 -5.59 2.62
N SER A 107 -1.01 -5.02 2.48
CA SER A 107 -1.98 -5.52 1.50
C SER A 107 -1.65 -5.14 0.05
N GLY A 108 -0.76 -4.17 -0.16
CA GLY A 108 -0.47 -3.63 -1.49
C GLY A 108 -1.63 -2.87 -2.15
N SER A 109 -2.83 -2.95 -1.58
CA SER A 109 -4.01 -2.28 -2.11
C SER A 109 -4.09 -0.83 -1.62
N VAL A 110 -4.16 0.10 -2.56
CA VAL A 110 -4.28 1.54 -2.29
C VAL A 110 -5.45 2.08 -3.11
N ALA A 111 -6.36 2.79 -2.46
CA ALA A 111 -7.32 3.64 -3.15
C ALA A 111 -6.92 5.10 -2.99
N THR A 112 -7.04 5.84 -4.06
CA THR A 112 -6.81 7.28 -4.08
C THR A 112 -8.07 7.93 -4.57
N SER A 113 -8.60 8.87 -3.80
CA SER A 113 -9.75 9.69 -4.17
C SER A 113 -9.29 11.13 -4.32
N GLY A 114 -9.72 11.77 -5.41
CA GLY A 114 -9.53 13.20 -5.61
C GLY A 114 -10.71 13.97 -5.03
N TRP A 115 -10.45 15.00 -4.27
CA TRP A 115 -11.46 15.92 -3.76
C TRP A 115 -11.22 17.30 -4.38
N MET A 116 -12.26 17.89 -4.93
CA MET A 116 -12.22 19.25 -5.41
C MET A 116 -12.72 20.18 -4.32
N LEU A 117 -12.01 21.26 -4.10
CA LEU A 117 -12.48 22.34 -3.23
C LEU A 117 -13.59 23.09 -3.96
N ASN A 118 -14.77 23.09 -3.34
CA ASN A 118 -15.87 23.93 -3.77
C ASN A 118 -15.61 25.36 -3.26
N ASP A 119 -15.68 26.34 -4.13
CA ASP A 119 -15.68 27.73 -3.71
C ASP A 119 -17.02 28.08 -3.02
N GLU A 120 -17.10 29.24 -2.38
CA GLU A 120 -18.31 29.70 -1.67
C GLU A 120 -19.55 29.78 -2.59
N LYS A 121 -19.37 29.73 -3.89
CA LYS A 121 -20.45 29.79 -4.91
C LYS A 121 -20.87 28.42 -5.44
N GLY A 122 -20.24 27.33 -4.91
CA GLY A 122 -20.52 25.97 -5.35
C GLY A 122 -19.95 25.63 -6.73
N THR A 123 -19.02 26.44 -7.24
CA THR A 123 -18.36 26.18 -8.52
C THR A 123 -17.12 25.33 -8.26
N LEU A 124 -16.96 24.22 -9.02
CA LEU A 124 -15.79 23.37 -8.96
C LEU A 124 -14.57 24.15 -9.46
N SER A 125 -13.61 24.37 -8.58
CA SER A 125 -12.34 25.00 -8.98
C SER A 125 -11.44 23.93 -9.59
N ASP A 126 -11.14 24.07 -10.87
CA ASP A 126 -10.31 23.17 -11.67
C ASP A 126 -8.84 23.12 -11.20
N SER A 127 -8.45 24.01 -10.29
CA SER A 127 -7.06 24.22 -9.88
C SER A 127 -6.68 23.63 -8.52
N ALA A 128 -7.59 22.95 -7.82
CA ALA A 128 -7.36 22.46 -6.45
C ALA A 128 -7.84 21.03 -6.23
N GLU A 129 -7.48 20.11 -7.14
CA GLU A 129 -7.66 18.69 -6.87
C GLU A 129 -6.60 18.24 -5.83
N VAL A 130 -7.06 17.89 -4.64
CA VAL A 130 -6.20 17.33 -3.60
C VAL A 130 -6.43 15.83 -3.56
N GLY A 131 -5.40 15.07 -3.92
CA GLY A 131 -5.44 13.60 -3.85
C GLY A 131 -5.27 13.11 -2.42
N PHE A 132 -6.21 12.30 -1.95
CA PHE A 132 -6.15 11.64 -0.66
C PHE A 132 -6.06 10.14 -0.81
N ARG A 133 -5.31 9.51 0.07
CA ARG A 133 -5.37 8.05 0.22
C ARG A 133 -6.56 7.69 1.09
N GLU A 134 -7.48 6.96 0.50
CA GLU A 134 -8.67 6.49 1.19
C GLU A 134 -8.38 5.20 1.96
N ARG A 135 -8.86 5.16 3.20
CA ARG A 135 -8.84 3.97 4.05
C ARG A 135 -10.18 3.84 4.75
N LEU A 136 -10.92 2.82 4.40
CA LEU A 136 -12.21 2.53 5.03
C LEU A 136 -11.98 1.54 6.16
N VAL A 137 -12.33 1.92 7.38
CA VAL A 137 -12.12 1.11 8.57
C VAL A 137 -13.32 1.19 9.51
N THR A 138 -13.54 0.12 10.27
CA THR A 138 -14.51 0.13 11.36
C THR A 138 -13.91 0.75 12.63
N PRO A 139 -14.73 1.21 13.59
CA PRO A 139 -14.24 1.82 14.83
C PRO A 139 -13.26 0.95 15.61
N ASP A 140 -13.46 -0.36 15.63
CA ASP A 140 -12.61 -1.29 16.37
C ASP A 140 -11.23 -1.50 15.72
N PHE A 141 -11.00 -0.97 14.51
CA PHE A 141 -9.70 -1.06 13.81
C PHE A 141 -8.54 -0.50 14.64
N PHE A 142 -8.76 0.63 15.29
CA PHE A 142 -7.75 1.26 16.14
C PHE A 142 -7.40 0.41 17.37
N ARG A 143 -8.39 -0.35 17.88
CA ARG A 143 -8.19 -1.27 19.00
C ARG A 143 -7.45 -2.53 18.59
N VAL A 144 -7.80 -3.10 17.42
CA VAL A 144 -7.14 -4.28 16.86
C VAL A 144 -5.64 -4.05 16.67
N PHE A 145 -5.27 -2.86 16.19
CA PHE A 145 -3.88 -2.50 15.91
C PHE A 145 -3.22 -1.65 17.00
N ASN A 146 -3.89 -1.49 18.15
CA ASN A 146 -3.39 -0.69 19.28
C ASN A 146 -2.90 0.71 18.87
N ILE A 147 -3.64 1.39 18.00
CA ILE A 147 -3.27 2.71 17.50
C ILE A 147 -3.72 3.78 18.50
N PRO A 148 -2.80 4.54 19.11
CA PRO A 148 -3.16 5.60 20.05
C PRO A 148 -3.76 6.82 19.36
N ILE A 149 -4.81 7.37 19.94
CA ILE A 149 -5.40 8.64 19.50
C ILE A 149 -4.62 9.79 20.15
N ARG A 150 -3.99 10.64 19.34
CA ARG A 150 -3.23 11.79 19.86
C ARG A 150 -4.11 12.97 20.27
N SER A 151 -5.19 13.20 19.54
CA SER A 151 -6.16 14.28 19.84
C SER A 151 -7.50 13.97 19.18
N GLY A 152 -8.58 14.54 19.73
CA GLY A 152 -9.92 14.31 19.24
C GLY A 152 -10.60 13.07 19.85
N ARG A 153 -11.63 12.57 19.17
CA ARG A 153 -12.39 11.39 19.60
C ARG A 153 -12.44 10.36 18.49
N MET A 154 -12.52 9.11 18.87
CA MET A 154 -12.79 8.01 17.96
C MET A 154 -14.22 8.11 17.41
N PHE A 155 -14.40 7.80 16.12
CA PHE A 155 -15.74 7.64 15.56
C PHE A 155 -16.38 6.38 16.13
N ARG A 156 -17.71 6.38 16.20
CA ARG A 156 -18.51 5.27 16.74
C ARG A 156 -19.53 4.86 15.69
N TRP A 157 -20.04 3.67 15.83
CA TRP A 157 -21.23 3.26 15.09
C TRP A 157 -22.38 4.21 15.41
N PRO A 158 -23.20 4.59 14.42
CA PRO A 158 -24.42 5.38 14.63
C PRO A 158 -25.39 4.66 15.57
#